data_6fe1fc9bcc73ae420f3c586df6dfc9cd
#
_entry.id   6fe1fc9bcc73ae420f3c586df6dfc9cd
#
_cell.length_a   1.000
_cell.length_b   1.000
_cell.length_c   1.000
_cell.angle_alpha   90.00
_cell.angle_beta   90.00
_cell.angle_gamma   90.00
#
_symmetry.space_group_name_H-M   'P 1'
#
loop_
_entity.id
_entity.type
_entity.pdbx_description
1 polymer ?
#
loop_
_entity_poly.entity_id
_entity_poly.type
_entity_poly.pdbx_seq_one_letter_code
_entity_poly.pdbx_strand_id
1 'polypeptide(L)'
;MRIAQVSPLWESVPPKLYGGTERIVSYLTEELVRQGHQVTLFASGDSVTRAKLEAPCQQALRLNTGIFNREAPLIQMMEQVFASADQFDLIHSHLDFLAFSLSRRCRVP
;
A
#
# COMPACT_ATOMS: atom_id res chain seq x y z
N MET A 1 -0.91 -17.02 4.93
CA MET A 1 -0.61 -16.52 3.56
C MET A 1 0.31 -15.32 3.64
N ARG A 2 1.08 -15.09 2.60
CA ARG A 2 1.89 -13.89 2.41
C ARG A 2 1.06 -12.90 1.57
N ILE A 3 0.68 -11.79 2.16
CA ILE A 3 -0.29 -10.86 1.56
C ILE A 3 0.34 -9.49 1.40
N ALA A 4 0.29 -8.92 0.18
CA ALA A 4 0.58 -7.52 -0.06
C ALA A 4 -0.73 -6.71 0.06
N GLN A 5 -0.76 -5.74 0.97
CA GLN A 5 -1.81 -4.73 1.05
C GLN A 5 -1.28 -3.43 0.45
N VAL A 6 -1.91 -2.92 -0.59
CA VAL A 6 -1.46 -1.74 -1.33
C VAL A 6 -2.43 -0.60 -1.10
N SER A 7 -2.00 0.39 -0.32
CA SER A 7 -2.81 1.55 0.05
C SER A 7 -2.55 2.74 -0.88
N PRO A 8 -3.53 3.62 -1.07
CA PRO A 8 -3.24 4.96 -1.57
C PRO A 8 -2.20 5.67 -0.68
N LEU A 9 -1.51 6.66 -1.24
CA LEU A 9 -0.46 7.40 -0.54
C LEU A 9 -0.90 8.80 -0.09
N TRP A 10 -2.18 9.15 -0.28
CA TRP A 10 -2.69 10.48 0.04
C TRP A 10 -2.70 10.77 1.53
N GLU A 11 -3.05 9.77 2.34
CA GLU A 11 -3.03 9.82 3.79
C GLU A 11 -2.19 8.68 4.37
N SER A 12 -1.80 8.78 5.63
CA SER A 12 -1.18 7.67 6.36
C SER A 12 -2.17 6.55 6.64
N VAL A 13 -1.67 5.37 6.96
CA VAL A 13 -2.46 4.21 7.39
C VAL A 13 -2.14 3.92 8.87
N PRO A 14 -3.08 4.15 9.84
CA PRO A 14 -4.38 4.80 9.65
C PRO A 14 -4.25 6.30 9.37
N PRO A 15 -5.26 6.92 8.75
CA PRO A 15 -5.26 8.36 8.53
C PRO A 15 -5.44 9.11 9.84
N LYS A 16 -4.85 10.30 9.97
CA LYS A 16 -4.95 11.12 11.17
C LYS A 16 -6.34 11.72 11.33
N LEU A 17 -6.94 12.18 10.23
CA LEU A 17 -8.26 12.82 10.22
C LEU A 17 -9.16 12.22 9.15
N TYR A 18 -8.97 12.64 7.89
CA TYR A 18 -9.73 12.21 6.73
C TYR A 18 -9.01 11.09 6.01
N GLY A 19 -9.74 10.17 5.40
CA GLY A 19 -9.17 9.07 4.62
C GLY A 19 -9.94 7.77 4.83
N GLY A 20 -11.09 7.62 4.14
CA GLY A 20 -11.95 6.43 4.29
C GLY A 20 -11.25 5.15 3.84
N THR A 21 -10.58 5.20 2.69
CA THR A 21 -9.88 4.03 2.14
C THR A 21 -8.73 3.59 3.05
N GLU A 22 -7.88 4.53 3.45
CA GLU A 22 -6.72 4.24 4.30
C GLU A 22 -7.14 3.71 5.68
N ARG A 23 -8.31 4.14 6.18
CA ARG A 23 -8.89 3.61 7.42
C ARG A 23 -9.29 2.15 7.28
N ILE A 24 -9.96 1.80 6.20
CA ILE A 24 -10.33 0.40 5.90
C ILE A 24 -9.07 -0.44 5.71
N VAL A 25 -8.07 0.06 4.98
CA VAL A 25 -6.78 -0.64 4.81
C VAL A 25 -6.14 -0.91 6.16
N SER A 26 -6.16 0.06 7.08
CA SER A 26 -5.63 -0.11 8.43
C SER A 26 -6.34 -1.26 9.16
N TYR A 27 -7.67 -1.23 9.22
CA TYR A 27 -8.44 -2.26 9.92
C TYR A 27 -8.19 -3.65 9.33
N LEU A 28 -8.21 -3.76 8.01
CA LEU A 28 -8.00 -5.02 7.33
C LEU A 28 -6.58 -5.55 7.54
N THR A 29 -5.57 -4.69 7.41
CA THR A 29 -4.16 -5.06 7.61
C THR A 29 -3.93 -5.60 9.02
N GLU A 30 -4.39 -4.87 10.04
CA GLU A 30 -4.22 -5.26 11.43
C GLU A 30 -4.97 -6.57 11.76
N GLU A 31 -6.14 -6.76 11.19
CA GLU A 31 -6.92 -7.99 11.36
C GLU A 31 -6.24 -9.20 10.71
N LEU A 32 -5.72 -9.04 9.48
CA LEU A 32 -4.97 -10.10 8.80
C LEU A 32 -3.70 -10.51 9.58
N VAL A 33 -2.98 -9.52 10.13
CA VAL A 33 -1.84 -9.80 11.02
C VAL A 33 -2.30 -10.56 12.28
N ARG A 34 -3.41 -10.15 12.89
CA ARG A 34 -3.99 -10.82 14.06
C ARG A 34 -4.35 -12.28 13.77
N GLN A 35 -4.81 -12.57 12.56
CA GLN A 35 -5.14 -13.92 12.09
C GLN A 35 -3.91 -14.77 11.73
N GLY A 36 -2.71 -14.23 11.84
CA GLY A 36 -1.45 -14.96 11.62
C GLY A 36 -0.94 -14.93 10.19
N HIS A 37 -1.48 -14.06 9.33
CA HIS A 37 -0.94 -13.86 7.99
C HIS A 37 0.33 -13.01 8.03
N GLN A 38 1.25 -13.28 7.09
CA GLN A 38 2.42 -12.44 6.85
C GLN A 38 2.03 -11.32 5.90
N VAL A 39 1.79 -10.14 6.46
CA VAL A 39 1.30 -8.99 5.69
C VAL A 39 2.42 -7.99 5.47
N THR A 40 2.58 -7.54 4.22
CA THR A 40 3.37 -6.37 3.86
C THR A 40 2.42 -5.26 3.43
N LEU A 41 2.47 -4.14 4.13
CA LEU A 41 1.69 -2.96 3.81
C LEU A 41 2.56 -2.00 2.98
N PHE A 42 2.12 -1.70 1.77
CA PHE A 42 2.66 -0.65 0.92
C PHE A 42 1.85 0.62 1.16
N ALA A 43 2.44 1.59 1.83
CA ALA A 43 1.79 2.83 2.25
C ALA A 43 2.83 3.93 2.47
N SER A 44 2.39 5.15 2.84
CA SER A 44 3.31 6.23 3.21
C SER A 44 4.09 5.91 4.48
N GLY A 45 5.30 6.47 4.61
CA GLY A 45 6.25 6.14 5.68
C GLY A 45 5.83 6.61 7.07
N ASP A 46 4.85 7.50 7.17
CA ASP A 46 4.22 7.94 8.41
C ASP A 46 3.07 7.04 8.88
N SER A 47 2.86 5.92 8.20
CA SER A 47 1.88 4.90 8.59
C SER A 47 2.34 4.13 9.84
N VAL A 48 1.38 3.64 10.62
CA VAL A 48 1.60 2.85 11.84
C VAL A 48 0.88 1.52 11.70
N THR A 49 1.62 0.42 11.69
CA THR A 49 1.07 -0.92 11.49
C THR A 49 1.95 -1.97 12.16
N ARG A 50 1.38 -3.12 12.51
CA ARG A 50 2.12 -4.32 12.92
C ARG A 50 2.59 -5.15 11.73
N ALA A 51 2.09 -4.88 10.52
CA ALA A 51 2.60 -5.49 9.30
C ALA A 51 4.01 -4.95 8.97
N LYS A 52 4.70 -5.62 8.05
CA LYS A 52 5.91 -5.04 7.46
C LYS A 52 5.50 -3.84 6.61
N LEU A 53 6.08 -2.67 6.89
CA LEU A 53 5.81 -1.45 6.11
C LEU A 53 6.86 -1.28 5.01
N GLU A 54 6.39 -1.11 3.78
CA GLU A 54 7.18 -0.69 2.62
C GLU A 54 6.66 0.65 2.13
N ALA A 55 7.49 1.69 2.16
CA ALA A 55 7.07 3.05 1.90
C ALA A 55 7.88 3.70 0.77
N PRO A 56 7.23 4.11 -0.34
CA PRO A 56 7.90 4.82 -1.43
C PRO A 56 8.14 6.29 -1.13
N CYS A 57 7.52 6.82 -0.08
CA CYS A 57 7.62 8.20 0.36
C CYS A 57 7.62 8.27 1.89
N GLN A 58 8.27 9.28 2.46
CA GLN A 58 8.45 9.40 3.91
C GLN A 58 7.15 9.73 4.66
N GLN A 59 6.26 10.48 4.02
CA GLN A 59 4.98 10.90 4.61
C GLN A 59 3.88 10.96 3.54
N ALA A 60 2.63 11.01 4.00
CA ALA A 60 1.46 11.13 3.15
C ALA A 60 1.59 12.29 2.14
N LEU A 61 1.18 12.04 0.90
CA LEU A 61 1.36 13.00 -0.20
C LEU A 61 0.58 14.30 0.02
N ARG A 62 -0.54 14.24 0.74
CA ARG A 62 -1.32 15.44 1.07
C ARG A 62 -0.53 16.41 1.96
N LEU A 63 0.32 15.88 2.83
CA LEU A 63 1.14 16.68 3.75
C LEU A 63 2.50 17.05 3.17
N ASN A 64 2.94 16.38 2.13
CA ASN A 64 4.25 16.60 1.53
C ASN A 64 4.16 17.60 0.38
N THR A 65 4.33 18.88 0.69
CA THR A 65 4.29 19.98 -0.28
C THR A 65 5.56 20.08 -1.14
N GLY A 66 6.63 19.39 -0.77
CA GLY A 66 7.92 19.39 -1.50
C GLY A 66 7.96 18.46 -2.71
N ILE A 67 6.97 17.60 -2.92
CA ILE A 67 6.91 16.68 -4.06
C ILE A 67 6.30 17.40 -5.25
N PHE A 68 7.11 17.58 -6.31
CA PHE A 68 6.67 18.19 -7.55
C PHE A 68 5.65 17.35 -8.32
N ASN A 69 5.89 16.02 -8.40
CA ASN A 69 4.99 15.10 -9.09
C ASN A 69 4.44 14.08 -8.08
N ARG A 70 3.18 14.22 -7.70
CA ARG A 70 2.52 13.38 -6.70
C ARG A 70 2.19 11.97 -7.20
N GLU A 71 2.19 11.77 -8.50
CA GLU A 71 1.93 10.45 -9.11
C GLU A 71 3.19 9.57 -9.12
N ALA A 72 4.39 10.18 -9.14
CA ALA A 72 5.64 9.44 -9.21
C ALA A 72 5.81 8.42 -8.07
N PRO A 73 5.55 8.74 -6.78
CA PRO A 73 5.59 7.75 -5.71
C PRO A 73 4.59 6.60 -5.88
N LEU A 74 3.41 6.86 -6.44
CA LEU A 74 2.41 5.82 -6.73
C LEU A 74 2.91 4.86 -7.81
N ILE A 75 3.48 5.37 -8.88
CA ILE A 75 4.06 4.55 -9.96
C ILE A 75 5.23 3.73 -9.43
N GLN A 76 6.11 4.34 -8.64
CA GLN A 76 7.24 3.66 -8.01
C GLN A 76 6.77 2.54 -7.09
N MET A 77 5.75 2.78 -6.29
CA MET A 77 5.16 1.76 -5.41
C MET A 77 4.59 0.60 -6.21
N MET A 78 3.84 0.88 -7.28
CA MET A 78 3.27 -0.15 -8.14
C MET A 78 4.37 -1.02 -8.79
N GLU A 79 5.42 -0.39 -9.28
CA GLU A 79 6.57 -1.11 -9.84
C GLU A 79 7.21 -2.01 -8.78
N GLN A 80 7.40 -1.52 -7.57
CA GLN A 80 7.98 -2.28 -6.46
C GLN A 80 7.09 -3.48 -6.08
N VAL A 81 5.77 -3.28 -5.97
CA VAL A 81 4.81 -4.35 -5.66
C VAL A 81 4.89 -5.46 -6.69
N PHE A 82 4.80 -5.13 -7.97
CA PHE A 82 4.75 -6.13 -9.03
C PHE A 82 6.13 -6.75 -9.33
N ALA A 83 7.23 -6.03 -9.12
CA ALA A 83 8.58 -6.60 -9.19
C ALA A 83 8.84 -7.65 -8.10
N SER A 84 8.14 -7.53 -6.96
CA SER A 84 8.24 -8.48 -5.85
C SER A 84 7.04 -9.43 -5.72
N ALA A 85 6.22 -9.53 -6.76
CA ALA A 85 4.95 -10.29 -6.71
C ALA A 85 5.13 -11.76 -6.31
N ASP A 86 6.21 -12.41 -6.70
CA ASP A 86 6.53 -13.79 -6.37
C ASP A 86 6.72 -14.05 -4.86
N GLN A 87 6.93 -12.98 -4.09
CA GLN A 87 7.02 -13.05 -2.62
C GLN A 87 5.64 -13.18 -1.96
N PHE A 88 4.55 -12.98 -2.70
CA PHE A 88 3.19 -12.96 -2.18
C PHE A 88 2.33 -14.09 -2.74
N ASP A 89 1.34 -14.48 -1.95
CA ASP A 89 0.29 -15.40 -2.35
C ASP A 89 -0.96 -14.65 -2.85
N LEU A 90 -1.09 -13.37 -2.45
CA LEU A 90 -2.17 -12.47 -2.82
C LEU A 90 -1.69 -11.02 -2.80
N ILE A 91 -2.10 -10.23 -3.78
CA ILE A 91 -1.91 -8.77 -3.82
C ILE A 91 -3.29 -8.11 -3.78
N HIS A 92 -3.60 -7.42 -2.69
CA HIS A 92 -4.85 -6.69 -2.52
C HIS A 92 -4.61 -5.19 -2.69
N SER A 93 -5.01 -4.68 -3.84
CA SER A 93 -4.83 -3.26 -4.19
C SER A 93 -6.10 -2.46 -3.86
N HIS A 94 -5.92 -1.37 -3.13
CA HIS A 94 -6.93 -0.35 -2.87
C HIS A 94 -6.72 0.90 -3.74
N LEU A 95 -5.82 0.80 -4.72
CA LEU A 95 -5.68 1.82 -5.75
C LEU A 95 -6.75 1.61 -6.81
N ASP A 96 -7.19 2.69 -7.43
CA ASP A 96 -8.17 2.65 -8.49
C ASP A 96 -7.66 1.85 -9.70
N PHE A 97 -7.65 2.42 -10.87
CA PHE A 97 -7.24 1.75 -12.12
C PHE A 97 -5.72 1.63 -12.30
N LEU A 98 -4.91 2.27 -11.48
CA LEU A 98 -3.44 2.33 -11.64
C LEU A 98 -2.79 0.94 -11.64
N ALA A 99 -3.35 0.00 -10.89
CA ALA A 99 -2.82 -1.36 -10.81
C ALA A 99 -3.11 -2.21 -12.06
N PHE A 100 -4.12 -1.87 -12.85
CA PHE A 100 -4.67 -2.77 -13.87
C PHE A 100 -3.69 -3.12 -14.99
N SER A 101 -2.89 -2.16 -15.43
CA SER A 101 -1.92 -2.39 -16.52
C SER A 101 -0.83 -3.39 -16.13
N LEU A 102 -0.38 -3.34 -14.88
CA LEU A 102 0.67 -4.22 -14.35
C LEU A 102 0.10 -5.57 -13.90
N SER A 103 -1.10 -5.58 -13.30
CA SER A 103 -1.75 -6.81 -12.83
C SER A 103 -2.00 -7.82 -13.95
N ARG A 104 -2.25 -7.37 -15.18
CA ARG A 104 -2.47 -8.26 -16.34
C ARG A 104 -1.28 -9.16 -16.64
N ARG A 105 -0.08 -8.81 -16.20
CA ARG A 105 1.14 -9.58 -16.40
C ARG A 105 1.55 -10.36 -15.14
N CYS A 106 0.86 -10.14 -14.06
CA CYS A 106 1.10 -10.80 -12.78
C CYS A 106 0.36 -12.14 -12.73
N ARG A 107 1.03 -13.17 -12.20
CA ARG A 107 0.41 -14.50 -11.99
C ARG A 107 -0.21 -14.64 -10.61
N VAL A 108 0.13 -13.74 -9.69
CA VAL A 108 -0.42 -13.72 -8.34
C VAL A 108 -1.78 -13.04 -8.38
N PRO A 109 -2.83 -13.65 -7.80
CA PRO A 109 -4.14 -13.04 -7.71
C PRO A 109 -4.16 -11.76 -6.86
#